data_98c8d7d276ab0e08132ddb7f4b8a07ef
#
_entry.id   98c8d7d276ab0e08132ddb7f4b8a07ef
#
_cell.length_a   1.000
_cell.length_b   1.000
_cell.length_c   1.000
_cell.angle_alpha   90.00
_cell.angle_beta   90.00
_cell.angle_gamma   90.00
#
_symmetry.space_group_name_H-M   'P 1'
#
loop_
_entity.id
_entity.type
_entity.pdbx_description
1 polymer ?
#
loop_
_entity_poly.entity_id
_entity_poly.type
_entity_poly.pdbx_seq_one_letter_code
_entity_poly.pdbx_strand_id
1 'polypeptide(L)'
;MAEHRFEIETGLLRVLLIDECHLMWGDLSGYVWGKTDMEIPVAVVNQQQKQTYYGAVDYLQRQLLLKTYDRGNSENTIDYLRYLLTESPNQRLLIIWDGATYYRSKQMQGFLEEVNQGMSSDQWKIHCVRLAPNCPEQNPIDDIWLQAKTWVRRFCALIPTFSHLT
;
A
#
# COMPACT_ATOMS: atom_id res chain seq x y z
N MET A 1 -6.54 -8.12 -18.25
CA MET A 1 -7.39 -8.94 -17.34
C MET A 1 -8.08 -10.08 -18.09
N ALA A 2 -8.76 -9.84 -19.22
CA ALA A 2 -9.44 -10.92 -19.96
C ALA A 2 -8.47 -12.01 -20.46
N GLU A 3 -7.30 -11.64 -20.97
CA GLU A 3 -6.26 -12.56 -21.45
C GLU A 3 -5.68 -13.49 -20.36
N HIS A 4 -5.63 -13.04 -19.10
CA HIS A 4 -5.06 -13.80 -17.99
C HIS A 4 -6.11 -14.43 -17.08
N ARG A 5 -7.38 -14.45 -17.50
CA ARG A 5 -8.47 -14.90 -16.65
C ARG A 5 -8.26 -16.33 -16.14
N PHE A 6 -7.89 -17.24 -17.01
CA PHE A 6 -7.63 -18.64 -16.65
C PHE A 6 -6.50 -18.75 -15.61
N GLU A 7 -5.39 -18.03 -15.80
CA GLU A 7 -4.24 -18.07 -14.89
C GLU A 7 -4.57 -17.47 -13.52
N ILE A 8 -5.43 -16.44 -13.50
CA ILE A 8 -5.91 -15.83 -12.25
C ILE A 8 -6.82 -16.82 -11.51
N GLU A 9 -7.82 -17.40 -12.20
CA GLU A 9 -8.78 -18.33 -11.61
C GLU A 9 -8.12 -19.64 -11.13
N THR A 10 -7.07 -20.09 -11.81
CA THR A 10 -6.29 -21.28 -11.42
C THR A 10 -5.20 -20.99 -10.40
N GLY A 11 -4.99 -19.72 -10.03
CA GLY A 11 -3.98 -19.32 -9.06
C GLY A 11 -2.54 -19.37 -9.58
N LEU A 12 -2.31 -19.48 -10.87
CA LEU A 12 -0.98 -19.38 -11.50
C LEU A 12 -0.48 -17.95 -11.54
N LEU A 13 -1.40 -16.99 -11.64
CA LEU A 13 -1.13 -15.56 -11.62
C LEU A 13 -1.87 -14.89 -10.46
N ARG A 14 -1.14 -14.33 -9.51
CA ARG A 14 -1.67 -13.58 -8.39
C ARG A 14 -1.71 -12.10 -8.73
N VAL A 15 -2.88 -11.49 -8.64
CA VAL A 15 -3.09 -10.05 -8.92
C VAL A 15 -3.12 -9.30 -7.60
N LEU A 16 -2.17 -8.40 -7.42
CA LEU A 16 -2.00 -7.60 -6.21
C LEU A 16 -2.08 -6.11 -6.54
N LEU A 17 -3.01 -5.41 -5.90
CA LEU A 17 -3.08 -3.95 -5.95
C LEU A 17 -2.30 -3.43 -4.75
N ILE A 18 -1.26 -2.63 -5.01
CA ILE A 18 -0.37 -2.15 -3.96
C ILE A 18 -0.40 -0.63 -3.84
N ASP A 19 -0.21 -0.17 -2.62
CA ASP A 19 -0.07 1.25 -2.29
C ASP A 19 0.62 1.45 -0.94
N GLU A 20 1.08 2.69 -0.67
CA GLU A 20 1.65 3.09 0.61
C GLU A 20 0.69 4.00 1.38
N CYS A 21 0.58 3.73 2.66
CA CYS A 21 -0.09 4.61 3.61
C CYS A 21 0.92 5.21 4.59
N HIS A 22 0.87 6.51 4.73
CA HIS A 22 1.58 7.22 5.80
C HIS A 22 0.60 7.55 6.91
N LEU A 23 0.90 7.08 8.12
CA LEU A 23 0.21 7.44 9.32
C LEU A 23 1.07 8.43 10.10
N MET A 24 0.58 9.65 10.27
CA MET A 24 1.23 10.68 11.07
C MET A 24 0.43 10.95 12.35
N TRP A 25 1.12 11.17 13.48
CA TRP A 25 0.44 11.44 14.76
C TRP A 25 -0.47 12.67 14.67
N GLY A 26 -0.07 13.70 13.91
CA GLY A 26 -0.87 14.90 13.68
C GLY A 26 -2.15 14.69 12.84
N ASP A 27 -2.22 13.61 12.05
CA ASP A 27 -3.41 13.29 11.24
C ASP A 27 -4.53 12.63 12.04
N LEU A 28 -4.28 12.37 13.33
CA LEU A 28 -5.22 11.69 14.23
C LEU A 28 -6.23 12.65 14.87
N SER A 29 -6.12 13.96 14.65
CA SER A 29 -7.12 14.92 15.11
C SER A 29 -8.47 14.61 14.45
N GLY A 30 -9.40 14.07 15.25
CA GLY A 30 -10.74 13.72 14.84
C GLY A 30 -11.67 14.94 14.81
N TYR A 31 -12.94 14.69 14.50
CA TYR A 31 -13.98 15.70 14.61
C TYR A 31 -14.41 15.85 16.07
N VAL A 32 -14.54 17.08 16.54
CA VAL A 32 -15.13 17.43 17.84
C VAL A 32 -16.50 18.05 17.61
N TRP A 33 -17.51 17.50 18.25
CA TRP A 33 -18.85 18.09 18.25
C TRP A 33 -18.86 19.30 19.20
N GLY A 34 -19.25 20.46 18.68
CA GLY A 34 -19.39 21.69 19.45
C GLY A 34 -20.52 22.56 18.90
N LYS A 35 -20.84 23.64 19.61
CA LYS A 35 -21.78 24.65 19.11
C LYS A 35 -21.13 25.34 17.89
N THR A 36 -21.97 25.69 16.91
CA THR A 36 -21.54 26.27 15.62
C THR A 36 -20.79 27.61 15.75
N ASP A 37 -20.91 28.26 16.87
CA ASP A 37 -20.35 29.57 17.20
C ASP A 37 -19.17 29.51 18.20
N MET A 38 -18.66 28.31 18.49
CA MET A 38 -17.61 28.07 19.47
C MET A 38 -16.36 27.52 18.80
N GLU A 39 -15.25 28.25 18.87
CA GLU A 39 -13.92 27.71 18.54
C GLU A 39 -13.49 26.73 19.62
N ILE A 40 -13.28 25.50 19.26
CA ILE A 40 -12.76 24.47 20.16
C ILE A 40 -11.26 24.32 19.87
N PRO A 41 -10.38 24.82 20.74
CA PRO A 41 -8.95 24.63 20.57
C PRO A 41 -8.60 23.13 20.75
N VAL A 42 -8.18 22.49 19.68
CA VAL A 42 -7.62 21.14 19.74
C VAL A 42 -6.12 21.26 19.92
N ALA A 43 -5.59 20.68 20.99
CA ALA A 43 -4.16 20.61 21.17
C ALA A 43 -3.55 19.70 20.10
N VAL A 44 -2.99 20.31 19.06
CA VAL A 44 -2.23 19.58 18.06
C VAL A 44 -0.84 19.30 18.66
N VAL A 45 -0.61 18.09 19.10
CA VAL A 45 0.72 17.65 19.48
C VAL A 45 1.50 17.47 18.18
N ASN A 46 2.33 18.46 17.85
CA ASN A 46 3.17 18.46 16.66
C ASN A 46 4.37 17.50 16.84
N GLN A 47 4.08 16.23 17.03
CA GLN A 47 5.09 15.18 17.03
C GLN A 47 5.23 14.69 15.57
N GLN A 48 6.44 14.84 15.03
CA GLN A 48 6.80 14.37 13.67
C GLN A 48 6.90 12.83 13.59
N GLN A 49 6.16 12.12 14.42
CA GLN A 49 6.12 10.67 14.41
C GLN A 49 5.30 10.21 13.21
N LYS A 50 5.94 9.42 12.37
CA LYS A 50 5.38 8.89 11.14
C LYS A 50 5.68 7.41 11.04
N GLN A 51 4.67 6.63 10.68
CA GLN A 51 4.82 5.23 10.27
C GLN A 51 4.36 5.08 8.83
N THR A 52 5.14 4.38 8.04
CA THR A 52 4.79 4.03 6.66
C THR A 52 4.38 2.57 6.60
N TYR A 53 3.26 2.31 5.95
CA TYR A 53 2.75 0.98 5.68
C TYR A 53 2.76 0.76 4.18
N TYR A 54 3.30 -0.38 3.75
CA TYR A 54 3.06 -0.90 2.42
C TYR A 54 2.00 -1.97 2.51
N GLY A 55 0.99 -1.88 1.67
CA GLY A 55 -0.11 -2.83 1.60
C GLY A 55 -0.29 -3.38 0.21
N ALA A 56 -0.71 -4.62 0.11
CA ALA A 56 -1.15 -5.28 -1.11
C ALA A 56 -2.48 -5.97 -0.87
N VAL A 57 -3.46 -5.69 -1.72
CA VAL A 57 -4.74 -6.40 -1.72
C VAL A 57 -4.73 -7.43 -2.82
N ASP A 58 -4.93 -8.69 -2.42
CA ASP A 58 -5.14 -9.77 -3.38
C ASP A 58 -6.54 -9.64 -4.00
N TYR A 59 -6.57 -9.50 -5.33
CA TYR A 59 -7.81 -9.30 -6.07
C TYR A 59 -8.79 -10.47 -5.93
N LEU A 60 -8.28 -11.70 -5.96
CA LEU A 60 -9.10 -12.92 -5.90
C LEU A 60 -9.43 -13.32 -4.46
N GLN A 61 -8.40 -13.39 -3.60
CA GLN A 61 -8.53 -13.87 -2.23
C GLN A 61 -9.04 -12.81 -1.26
N ARG A 62 -9.02 -11.54 -1.65
CA ARG A 62 -9.40 -10.38 -0.82
C ARG A 62 -8.60 -10.31 0.49
N GLN A 63 -7.37 -10.81 0.46
CA GLN A 63 -6.44 -10.77 1.57
C GLN A 63 -5.61 -9.50 1.50
N LEU A 64 -5.40 -8.85 2.64
CA LEU A 64 -4.46 -7.74 2.78
C LEU A 64 -3.12 -8.29 3.28
N LEU A 65 -2.06 -8.05 2.53
CA LEU A 65 -0.67 -8.27 2.93
C LEU A 65 -0.08 -6.92 3.36
N LEU A 66 0.46 -6.86 4.57
CA LEU A 66 0.90 -5.59 5.17
C LEU A 66 2.32 -5.71 5.70
N LYS A 67 3.14 -4.67 5.47
CA LYS A 67 4.47 -4.55 6.06
C LYS A 67 4.77 -3.09 6.42
N THR A 68 5.50 -2.88 7.52
CA THR A 68 5.85 -1.56 8.03
C THR A 68 7.26 -1.16 7.63
N TYR A 69 7.44 0.14 7.35
CA TYR A 69 8.71 0.74 7.00
C TYR A 69 8.82 2.14 7.60
N ASP A 70 10.03 2.68 7.64
CA ASP A 70 10.30 4.05 8.10
C ASP A 70 9.80 5.10 7.07
N ARG A 71 9.86 4.77 5.79
CA ARG A 71 9.50 5.69 4.69
C ARG A 71 9.17 4.95 3.39
N GLY A 72 8.49 5.65 2.46
CA GLY A 72 8.31 5.22 1.07
C GLY A 72 9.53 5.59 0.23
N ASN A 73 10.19 4.59 -0.36
CA ASN A 73 11.30 4.76 -1.28
C ASN A 73 11.54 3.47 -2.10
N SER A 74 12.43 3.55 -3.11
CA SER A 74 12.72 2.41 -3.99
C SER A 74 13.24 1.18 -3.25
N GLU A 75 14.08 1.37 -2.24
CA GLU A 75 14.68 0.27 -1.47
C GLU A 75 13.61 -0.51 -0.70
N ASN A 76 12.76 0.20 0.06
CA ASN A 76 11.68 -0.40 0.83
C ASN A 76 10.61 -1.02 -0.09
N THR A 77 10.36 -0.42 -1.26
CA THR A 77 9.46 -1.02 -2.26
C THR A 77 10.02 -2.32 -2.79
N ILE A 78 11.32 -2.40 -3.11
CA ILE A 78 11.98 -3.63 -3.56
C ILE A 78 11.91 -4.70 -2.47
N ASP A 79 12.19 -4.34 -1.21
CA ASP A 79 12.09 -5.26 -0.08
C ASP A 79 10.65 -5.77 0.09
N TYR A 80 9.66 -4.89 -0.10
CA TYR A 80 8.26 -5.28 -0.06
C TYR A 80 7.89 -6.22 -1.23
N LEU A 81 8.36 -5.97 -2.45
CA LEU A 81 8.13 -6.88 -3.58
C LEU A 81 8.80 -8.26 -3.35
N ARG A 82 9.97 -8.30 -2.74
CA ARG A 82 10.61 -9.57 -2.31
C ARG A 82 9.75 -10.31 -1.29
N TYR A 83 9.20 -9.60 -0.30
CA TYR A 83 8.25 -10.18 0.63
C TYR A 83 7.03 -10.78 -0.09
N LEU A 84 6.42 -10.05 -1.04
CA LEU A 84 5.29 -10.57 -1.82
C LEU A 84 5.64 -11.82 -2.63
N LEU A 85 6.87 -11.91 -3.14
CA LEU A 85 7.38 -13.13 -3.79
C LEU A 85 7.48 -14.30 -2.82
N THR A 86 7.92 -14.08 -1.57
CA THR A 86 7.96 -15.15 -0.55
C THR A 86 6.58 -15.62 -0.15
N GLU A 87 5.59 -14.73 -0.13
CA GLU A 87 4.18 -15.05 0.12
C GLU A 87 3.48 -15.73 -1.09
N SER A 88 4.17 -15.84 -2.23
CA SER A 88 3.64 -16.35 -3.49
C SER A 88 4.63 -17.29 -4.21
N PRO A 89 5.13 -18.36 -3.56
CA PRO A 89 6.31 -19.10 -4.02
C PRO A 89 6.12 -19.78 -5.40
N ASN A 90 4.89 -20.14 -5.76
CA ASN A 90 4.58 -20.88 -7.00
C ASN A 90 3.71 -20.08 -7.98
N GLN A 91 3.59 -18.78 -7.76
CA GLN A 91 2.74 -17.89 -8.54
C GLN A 91 3.57 -16.81 -9.22
N ARG A 92 3.11 -16.36 -10.37
CA ARG A 92 3.56 -15.10 -10.97
C ARG A 92 2.76 -13.96 -10.35
N LEU A 93 3.37 -12.78 -10.24
CA LEU A 93 2.72 -11.60 -9.66
C LEU A 93 2.40 -10.60 -10.76
N LEU A 94 1.14 -10.20 -10.84
CA LEU A 94 0.71 -9.00 -11.55
C LEU A 94 0.49 -7.89 -10.50
N ILE A 95 1.43 -6.98 -10.44
CA ILE A 95 1.41 -5.84 -9.52
C ILE A 95 0.73 -4.66 -10.20
N ILE A 96 -0.32 -4.16 -9.59
CA ILE A 96 -1.03 -2.96 -10.03
C ILE A 96 -0.77 -1.87 -8.98
N TRP A 97 -0.19 -0.74 -9.41
CA TRP A 97 0.18 0.36 -8.52
C TRP A 97 -0.11 1.72 -9.11
N ASP A 98 -0.02 2.76 -8.30
CA ASP A 98 -0.11 4.13 -8.75
C ASP A 98 1.15 4.59 -9.51
N GLY A 99 1.28 5.87 -9.71
CA GLY A 99 2.39 6.45 -10.50
C GLY A 99 3.54 7.01 -9.70
N ALA A 100 3.80 6.59 -8.46
CA ALA A 100 4.89 7.12 -7.65
C ALA A 100 6.23 7.09 -8.38
N THR A 101 7.02 8.16 -8.19
CA THR A 101 8.24 8.40 -8.98
C THR A 101 9.33 7.35 -8.76
N TYR A 102 9.42 6.79 -7.55
CA TYR A 102 10.44 5.80 -7.20
C TYR A 102 10.22 4.44 -7.86
N TYR A 103 9.01 4.14 -8.37
CA TYR A 103 8.75 2.95 -9.20
C TYR A 103 9.47 2.99 -10.54
N ARG A 104 9.90 4.19 -11.00
CA ARG A 104 10.69 4.38 -12.22
C ARG A 104 12.17 4.53 -11.97
N SER A 105 12.62 4.35 -10.75
CA SER A 105 14.03 4.48 -10.41
C SER A 105 14.87 3.41 -11.12
N LYS A 106 16.13 3.72 -11.40
CA LYS A 106 17.08 2.74 -11.97
C LYS A 106 17.22 1.50 -11.08
N GLN A 107 17.11 1.69 -9.76
CA GLN A 107 17.19 0.61 -8.78
C GLN A 107 16.00 -0.36 -8.93
N MET A 108 14.79 0.17 -9.11
CA MET A 108 13.59 -0.63 -9.35
C MET A 108 13.66 -1.37 -10.68
N GLN A 109 14.09 -0.69 -11.74
CA GLN A 109 14.27 -1.32 -13.06
C GLN A 109 15.27 -2.47 -12.99
N GLY A 110 16.45 -2.26 -12.36
CA GLY A 110 17.44 -3.30 -12.19
C GLY A 110 16.91 -4.50 -11.39
N PHE A 111 16.12 -4.27 -10.35
CA PHE A 111 15.48 -5.35 -9.59
C PHE A 111 14.49 -6.15 -10.46
N LEU A 112 13.64 -5.49 -11.24
CA LEU A 112 12.68 -6.17 -12.11
C LEU A 112 13.37 -6.95 -13.23
N GLU A 113 14.46 -6.42 -13.78
CA GLU A 113 15.31 -7.12 -14.75
C GLU A 113 15.96 -8.36 -14.14
N GLU A 114 16.50 -8.25 -12.92
CA GLU A 114 17.11 -9.37 -12.18
C GLU A 114 16.10 -10.50 -11.95
N VAL A 115 14.92 -10.16 -11.41
CA VAL A 115 13.88 -11.15 -11.06
C VAL A 115 13.31 -11.85 -12.30
N ASN A 116 13.23 -11.15 -13.43
CA ASN A 116 12.68 -11.67 -14.68
C ASN A 116 13.75 -12.16 -15.68
N GLN A 117 15.02 -12.20 -15.26
CA GLN A 117 16.14 -12.55 -16.13
C GLN A 117 15.95 -13.91 -16.82
N GLY A 118 16.14 -13.94 -18.14
CA GLY A 118 16.03 -15.15 -18.95
C GLY A 118 14.59 -15.62 -19.23
N MET A 119 13.58 -14.84 -18.84
CA MET A 119 12.16 -15.17 -19.09
C MET A 119 11.59 -14.30 -20.21
N SER A 120 10.69 -14.88 -20.99
CA SER A 120 9.85 -14.12 -21.91
C SER A 120 8.80 -13.31 -21.13
N SER A 121 8.29 -12.22 -21.70
CA SER A 121 7.39 -11.29 -20.99
C SER A 121 6.11 -11.93 -20.45
N ASP A 122 5.63 -12.97 -21.08
CA ASP A 122 4.48 -13.78 -20.65
C ASP A 122 4.80 -14.70 -19.46
N GLN A 123 6.09 -14.93 -19.17
CA GLN A 123 6.57 -15.79 -18.08
C GLN A 123 7.19 -15.01 -16.91
N TRP A 124 7.21 -13.69 -16.97
CA TRP A 124 7.79 -12.87 -15.92
C TRP A 124 7.25 -13.20 -14.52
N LYS A 125 8.15 -13.31 -13.57
CA LYS A 125 7.82 -13.51 -12.15
C LYS A 125 7.03 -12.34 -11.58
N ILE A 126 7.43 -11.12 -11.95
CA ILE A 126 6.73 -9.88 -11.59
C ILE A 126 6.44 -9.09 -12.87
N HIS A 127 5.18 -8.84 -13.11
CA HIS A 127 4.72 -7.90 -14.12
C HIS A 127 4.06 -6.71 -13.43
N CYS A 128 4.51 -5.49 -13.73
CA CYS A 128 3.99 -4.28 -13.12
C CYS A 128 3.13 -3.49 -14.10
N VAL A 129 1.93 -3.15 -13.68
CA VAL A 129 0.99 -2.33 -14.45
C VAL A 129 0.66 -1.08 -13.64
N ARG A 130 0.73 0.06 -14.29
CA ARG A 130 0.39 1.33 -13.67
C ARG A 130 -1.09 1.65 -13.86
N LEU A 131 -1.74 2.11 -12.80
CA LEU A 131 -3.07 2.71 -12.86
C LEU A 131 -3.07 4.01 -13.68
N ALA A 132 -4.22 4.36 -14.22
CA ALA A 132 -4.39 5.62 -14.91
C ALA A 132 -4.09 6.79 -13.97
N PRO A 133 -3.43 7.86 -14.45
CA PRO A 133 -3.17 9.04 -13.63
C PRO A 133 -4.48 9.66 -13.13
N ASN A 134 -4.50 10.11 -11.88
CA ASN A 134 -5.63 10.79 -11.24
C ASN A 134 -6.94 9.98 -11.19
N CYS A 135 -6.83 8.66 -11.07
CA CYS A 135 -7.98 7.76 -10.92
C CYS A 135 -7.84 6.94 -9.63
N PRO A 136 -7.87 7.58 -8.44
CA PRO A 136 -7.72 6.88 -7.16
C PRO A 136 -8.82 5.83 -6.94
N GLU A 137 -10.02 6.05 -7.48
CA GLU A 137 -11.13 5.09 -7.42
C GLU A 137 -10.82 3.73 -8.06
N GLN A 138 -9.75 3.62 -8.83
CA GLN A 138 -9.31 2.35 -9.43
C GLN A 138 -8.49 1.49 -8.46
N ASN A 139 -8.02 2.06 -7.34
CA ASN A 139 -7.23 1.34 -6.36
C ASN A 139 -8.04 1.04 -5.08
N PRO A 140 -8.60 -0.15 -4.92
CA PRO A 140 -9.42 -0.50 -3.76
C PRO A 140 -8.65 -0.47 -2.43
N ILE A 141 -7.33 -0.42 -2.43
CA ILE A 141 -6.55 -0.30 -1.22
C ILE A 141 -6.67 1.09 -0.58
N ASP A 142 -6.97 2.13 -1.37
CA ASP A 142 -7.24 3.48 -0.86
C ASP A 142 -8.44 3.50 0.10
N ASP A 143 -9.48 2.74 -0.21
CA ASP A 143 -10.65 2.58 0.67
C ASP A 143 -10.27 1.88 1.98
N ILE A 144 -9.37 0.91 1.94
CA ILE A 144 -8.85 0.22 3.14
C ILE A 144 -8.07 1.20 4.00
N TRP A 145 -7.20 2.02 3.41
CA TRP A 145 -6.46 3.07 4.12
C TRP A 145 -7.40 4.11 4.73
N LEU A 146 -8.43 4.53 4.01
CA LEU A 146 -9.44 5.46 4.51
C LEU A 146 -10.17 4.88 5.73
N GLN A 147 -10.60 3.62 5.66
CA GLN A 147 -11.25 2.93 6.77
C GLN A 147 -10.31 2.81 7.98
N ALA A 148 -9.05 2.40 7.77
CA ALA A 148 -8.06 2.29 8.83
C ALA A 148 -7.80 3.65 9.50
N LYS A 149 -7.56 4.70 8.73
CA LYS A 149 -7.38 6.07 9.26
C LYS A 149 -8.61 6.57 10.00
N THR A 150 -9.81 6.28 9.49
CA THR A 150 -11.07 6.67 10.14
C THR A 150 -11.25 5.94 11.47
N TRP A 151 -10.94 4.66 11.53
CA TRP A 151 -10.97 3.88 12.76
C TRP A 151 -9.97 4.43 13.79
N VAL A 152 -8.73 4.67 13.37
CA VAL A 152 -7.71 5.25 14.24
C VAL A 152 -8.14 6.62 14.80
N ARG A 153 -8.66 7.52 13.96
CA ARG A 153 -9.18 8.84 14.37
C ARG A 153 -10.30 8.72 15.41
N ARG A 154 -11.17 7.73 15.26
CA ARG A 154 -12.29 7.50 16.19
C ARG A 154 -11.81 7.07 17.57
N PHE A 155 -10.72 6.34 17.65
CA PHE A 155 -10.20 5.76 18.90
C PHE A 155 -8.90 6.42 19.39
N CYS A 156 -8.41 7.46 18.72
CA CYS A 156 -7.14 8.12 19.07
C CYS A 156 -7.09 8.62 20.52
N ALA A 157 -8.24 9.06 21.09
CA ALA A 157 -8.31 9.48 22.48
C ALA A 157 -8.02 8.36 23.49
N LEU A 158 -8.12 7.09 23.09
CA LEU A 158 -7.84 5.91 23.90
C LEU A 158 -6.41 5.41 23.70
N ILE A 159 -5.66 5.98 22.76
CA ILE A 159 -4.31 5.58 22.41
C ILE A 159 -3.32 6.55 23.05
N PRO A 160 -2.61 6.17 24.11
CA PRO A 160 -1.81 7.11 24.88
C PRO A 160 -0.52 7.56 24.16
N THR A 161 0.01 6.76 23.25
CA THR A 161 1.24 7.06 22.50
C THR A 161 1.18 6.52 21.09
N PHE A 162 1.95 7.13 20.19
CA PHE A 162 2.06 6.68 18.80
C PHE A 162 2.54 5.21 18.67
N SER A 163 3.44 4.78 19.55
CA SER A 163 3.95 3.41 19.57
C SER A 163 2.91 2.33 19.91
N HIS A 164 1.75 2.70 20.45
CA HIS A 164 0.65 1.77 20.66
C HIS A 164 -0.27 1.66 19.43
N LEU A 165 -0.02 2.47 18.43
CA LEU A 165 -0.79 2.53 17.19
C LEU A 165 -0.12 1.72 16.07
N THR A 166 1.17 1.53 16.15
CA THR A 166 2.03 0.87 15.17
C THR A 166 2.44 -0.52 15.65
#